data_b752fee8d4d32368bcfd643597a253d6
#
_entry.id   b752fee8d4d32368bcfd643597a253d6
#
_cell.length_a   1.000
_cell.length_b   1.000
_cell.length_c   1.000
_cell.angle_alpha   90.00
_cell.angle_beta   90.00
_cell.angle_gamma   90.00
#
_symmetry.space_group_name_H-M   'P 1'
#
loop_
_entity.id
_entity.type
_entity.pdbx_description
1 polymer ?
#
loop_
_entity_poly.entity_id
_entity_poly.type
_entity_poly.pdbx_seq_one_letter_code
_entity_poly.pdbx_strand_id
1 'polypeptide(L)'
;MSESNMSIGWIGAGRMGIQLATRLIEAGYDVAVYNRTKSKLQPLLDIGATAVDRPVDLSGRDLVFSMVSASADLKQVMLGEGGLLTGSETPQIVADSSTVSPEASAEIRAAAEAKGTAFLATPVSGNPAVIAAGKLTVAASGPRETFEKVESVLEVFGRGVTYVGEGEVARLVKIAHNVFLGVVTQSLSEITVLAEKGGVSREAFLTFLNDSVMGSVFTHYKSPALVNLDFTPTFTMPLLLKDFDLGLAASSSLGVPMPVASATRQIVAQAAGSGNTEEDFATLIRIVAAGAGLELKSENSSITDGLGAE
;
A
#
# COMPACT_ATOMS: atom_id res chain seq x y z
N MET A 1 -16.36 16.41 -20.42
CA MET A 1 -17.14 15.18 -20.12
C MET A 1 -17.49 15.25 -18.64
N SER A 2 -18.71 14.94 -18.24
CA SER A 2 -19.06 14.90 -16.82
C SER A 2 -18.25 13.79 -16.14
N GLU A 3 -17.74 14.02 -14.94
CA GLU A 3 -16.82 13.13 -14.19
C GLU A 3 -17.35 11.71 -14.00
N SER A 4 -18.65 11.49 -14.06
CA SER A 4 -19.32 10.17 -13.90
C SER A 4 -19.29 9.27 -15.14
N ASN A 5 -18.61 9.64 -16.23
CA ASN A 5 -18.71 8.91 -17.51
C ASN A 5 -17.37 8.29 -17.95
N MET A 6 -16.33 8.25 -17.09
CA MET A 6 -15.04 7.65 -17.42
C MET A 6 -15.12 6.13 -17.26
N SER A 7 -14.77 5.38 -18.32
CA SER A 7 -14.68 3.93 -18.27
C SER A 7 -13.35 3.49 -17.65
N ILE A 8 -13.39 2.62 -16.64
CA ILE A 8 -12.21 2.26 -15.86
C ILE A 8 -11.82 0.80 -16.09
N GLY A 9 -10.53 0.56 -16.31
CA GLY A 9 -9.91 -0.75 -16.23
C GLY A 9 -9.18 -0.93 -14.89
N TRP A 10 -9.19 -2.13 -14.34
CA TRP A 10 -8.48 -2.44 -13.11
C TRP A 10 -7.65 -3.72 -13.25
N ILE A 11 -6.35 -3.65 -12.99
CA ILE A 11 -5.42 -4.77 -13.04
C ILE A 11 -4.93 -5.12 -11.63
N GLY A 12 -5.28 -6.32 -11.16
CA GLY A 12 -4.80 -6.84 -9.88
C GLY A 12 -5.86 -6.88 -8.78
N ALA A 13 -6.34 -8.09 -8.46
CA ALA A 13 -7.32 -8.37 -7.40
C ALA A 13 -6.63 -9.00 -6.17
N GLY A 14 -5.58 -8.34 -5.68
CA GLY A 14 -5.00 -8.61 -4.37
C GLY A 14 -5.83 -7.99 -3.24
N ARG A 15 -5.39 -8.16 -1.98
CA ARG A 15 -6.10 -7.62 -0.80
C ARG A 15 -6.44 -6.12 -0.91
N MET A 16 -5.50 -5.31 -1.40
CA MET A 16 -5.71 -3.87 -1.60
C MET A 16 -6.52 -3.60 -2.86
N GLY A 17 -6.18 -4.27 -3.98
CA GLY A 17 -6.80 -4.02 -5.28
C GLY A 17 -8.30 -4.30 -5.29
N ILE A 18 -8.77 -5.33 -4.59
CA ILE A 18 -10.20 -5.60 -4.43
C ILE A 18 -10.89 -4.41 -3.77
N GLN A 19 -10.36 -3.90 -2.66
CA GLN A 19 -10.99 -2.81 -1.91
C GLN A 19 -11.03 -1.51 -2.71
N LEU A 20 -9.96 -1.19 -3.45
CA LEU A 20 -9.92 0.01 -4.28
C LEU A 20 -10.88 -0.09 -5.48
N ALA A 21 -10.90 -1.23 -6.17
CA ALA A 21 -11.84 -1.46 -7.26
C ALA A 21 -13.31 -1.44 -6.76
N THR A 22 -13.58 -1.99 -5.58
CA THR A 22 -14.91 -1.92 -4.94
C THR A 22 -15.36 -0.48 -4.77
N ARG A 23 -14.51 0.41 -4.26
CA ARG A 23 -14.85 1.83 -4.09
C ARG A 23 -15.20 2.52 -5.41
N LEU A 24 -14.51 2.19 -6.50
CA LEU A 24 -14.84 2.73 -7.82
C LEU A 24 -16.21 2.25 -8.31
N ILE A 25 -16.52 0.97 -8.12
CA ILE A 25 -17.83 0.39 -8.51
C ILE A 25 -18.94 1.02 -7.66
N GLU A 26 -18.75 1.13 -6.34
CA GLU A 26 -19.71 1.75 -5.42
C GLU A 26 -19.92 3.25 -5.71
N ALA A 27 -18.89 3.93 -6.25
CA ALA A 27 -19.00 5.31 -6.73
C ALA A 27 -19.70 5.43 -8.10
N GLY A 28 -20.10 4.30 -8.71
CA GLY A 28 -20.90 4.27 -9.95
C GLY A 28 -20.09 4.24 -11.24
N TYR A 29 -18.76 3.99 -11.18
CA TYR A 29 -17.96 3.83 -12.40
C TYR A 29 -18.20 2.48 -13.07
N ASP A 30 -18.13 2.46 -14.42
CA ASP A 30 -18.05 1.21 -15.22
C ASP A 30 -16.62 0.64 -15.10
N VAL A 31 -16.47 -0.47 -14.36
CA VAL A 31 -15.17 -1.05 -14.05
C VAL A 31 -15.03 -2.44 -14.71
N ALA A 32 -14.05 -2.59 -15.59
CA ALA A 32 -13.62 -3.88 -16.10
C ALA A 32 -12.34 -4.33 -15.38
N VAL A 33 -12.27 -5.61 -15.01
CA VAL A 33 -11.24 -6.11 -14.09
C VAL A 33 -10.45 -7.28 -14.69
N TYR A 34 -9.14 -7.27 -14.47
CA TYR A 34 -8.24 -8.37 -14.77
C TYR A 34 -7.47 -8.82 -13.53
N ASN A 35 -7.35 -10.12 -13.36
CA ASN A 35 -6.41 -10.72 -12.41
C ASN A 35 -5.89 -12.07 -12.92
N ARG A 36 -4.60 -12.35 -12.72
CA ARG A 36 -3.96 -13.63 -13.10
C ARG A 36 -4.72 -14.85 -12.53
N THR A 37 -5.15 -14.75 -11.28
CA THR A 37 -6.01 -15.77 -10.63
C THR A 37 -7.47 -15.33 -10.74
N LYS A 38 -8.18 -15.86 -11.71
CA LYS A 38 -9.57 -15.44 -12.04
C LYS A 38 -10.55 -15.59 -10.88
N SER A 39 -10.39 -16.63 -10.04
CA SER A 39 -11.28 -16.85 -8.88
C SER A 39 -11.26 -15.70 -7.86
N LYS A 40 -10.20 -14.89 -7.83
CA LYS A 40 -10.13 -13.70 -6.96
C LYS A 40 -11.00 -12.52 -7.44
N LEU A 41 -11.52 -12.59 -8.67
CA LEU A 41 -12.39 -11.54 -9.22
C LEU A 41 -13.83 -11.64 -8.71
N GLN A 42 -14.26 -12.82 -8.21
CA GLN A 42 -15.66 -13.06 -7.86
C GLN A 42 -16.28 -11.95 -6.98
N PRO A 43 -15.62 -11.45 -5.92
CA PRO A 43 -16.21 -10.37 -5.10
C PRO A 43 -16.49 -9.08 -5.89
N LEU A 44 -15.71 -8.78 -6.92
CA LEU A 44 -15.92 -7.60 -7.78
C LEU A 44 -17.03 -7.84 -8.81
N LEU A 45 -17.13 -9.07 -9.33
CA LEU A 45 -18.19 -9.46 -10.27
C LEU A 45 -19.56 -9.41 -9.60
N ASP A 46 -19.65 -9.85 -8.35
CA ASP A 46 -20.90 -9.87 -7.57
C ASP A 46 -21.46 -8.45 -7.34
N ILE A 47 -20.64 -7.42 -7.44
CA ILE A 47 -21.02 -6.00 -7.29
C ILE A 47 -21.03 -5.22 -8.60
N GLY A 48 -20.92 -5.92 -9.77
CA GLY A 48 -21.16 -5.33 -11.08
C GLY A 48 -19.93 -5.06 -11.95
N ALA A 49 -18.74 -5.49 -11.56
CA ALA A 49 -17.57 -5.41 -12.45
C ALA A 49 -17.67 -6.40 -13.61
N THR A 50 -17.01 -6.10 -14.73
CA THR A 50 -16.89 -7.00 -15.88
C THR A 50 -15.48 -7.61 -15.92
N ALA A 51 -15.35 -8.96 -15.97
CA ALA A 51 -14.06 -9.61 -16.09
C ALA A 51 -13.55 -9.59 -17.54
N VAL A 52 -12.21 -9.44 -17.68
CA VAL A 52 -11.50 -9.65 -18.95
C VAL A 52 -10.45 -10.74 -18.81
N ASP A 53 -10.04 -11.33 -19.93
CA ASP A 53 -9.13 -12.47 -19.94
C ASP A 53 -7.65 -12.08 -19.88
N ARG A 54 -7.30 -10.93 -20.46
CA ARG A 54 -5.93 -10.43 -20.57
C ARG A 54 -5.88 -8.93 -20.26
N PRO A 55 -4.76 -8.38 -19.78
CA PRO A 55 -4.60 -6.94 -19.58
C PRO A 55 -4.90 -6.12 -20.84
N VAL A 56 -4.46 -6.59 -22.01
CA VAL A 56 -4.69 -5.87 -23.28
C VAL A 56 -6.17 -5.69 -23.63
N ASP A 57 -7.06 -6.52 -23.09
CA ASP A 57 -8.50 -6.39 -23.32
C ASP A 57 -9.11 -5.16 -22.58
N LEU A 58 -8.30 -4.45 -21.77
CA LEU A 58 -8.63 -3.16 -21.15
C LEU A 58 -8.17 -1.95 -21.95
N SER A 59 -7.53 -2.14 -23.12
CA SER A 59 -6.94 -1.06 -23.92
C SER A 59 -7.92 0.03 -24.38
N GLY A 60 -9.21 -0.32 -24.52
CA GLY A 60 -10.26 0.63 -24.89
C GLY A 60 -10.85 1.45 -23.71
N ARG A 61 -10.32 1.30 -22.48
CA ARG A 61 -10.77 2.07 -21.33
C ARG A 61 -10.09 3.45 -21.28
N ASP A 62 -10.78 4.45 -20.74
CA ASP A 62 -10.25 5.80 -20.61
C ASP A 62 -9.09 5.85 -19.61
N LEU A 63 -9.25 5.15 -18.48
CA LEU A 63 -8.28 5.09 -17.38
C LEU A 63 -8.10 3.63 -16.93
N VAL A 64 -6.85 3.16 -16.89
CA VAL A 64 -6.54 1.82 -16.35
C VAL A 64 -5.67 1.96 -15.12
N PHE A 65 -6.18 1.45 -14.01
CA PHE A 65 -5.42 1.29 -12.77
C PHE A 65 -4.68 -0.04 -12.74
N SER A 66 -3.52 -0.06 -12.09
CA SER A 66 -2.84 -1.30 -11.74
C SER A 66 -2.41 -1.31 -10.28
N MET A 67 -2.54 -2.48 -9.63
CA MET A 67 -2.06 -2.72 -8.29
C MET A 67 -1.58 -4.16 -8.15
N VAL A 68 -0.29 -4.35 -8.33
CA VAL A 68 0.38 -5.65 -8.32
C VAL A 68 1.47 -5.71 -7.24
N SER A 69 2.02 -6.92 -7.00
CA SER A 69 2.87 -7.17 -5.82
C SER A 69 4.32 -6.72 -5.99
N ALA A 70 4.86 -6.75 -7.21
CA ALA A 70 6.27 -6.51 -7.47
C ALA A 70 6.52 -5.87 -8.84
N SER A 71 7.73 -5.32 -9.03
CA SER A 71 8.17 -4.72 -10.30
C SER A 71 8.07 -5.69 -11.48
N ALA A 72 8.40 -6.97 -11.28
CA ALA A 72 8.29 -8.00 -12.32
C ALA A 72 6.83 -8.26 -12.73
N ASP A 73 5.89 -8.27 -11.76
CA ASP A 73 4.47 -8.42 -12.05
C ASP A 73 3.95 -7.22 -12.85
N LEU A 74 4.38 -5.99 -12.51
CA LEU A 74 4.00 -4.78 -13.24
C LEU A 74 4.50 -4.85 -14.69
N LYS A 75 5.75 -5.19 -14.91
CA LYS A 75 6.31 -5.38 -16.26
C LYS A 75 5.53 -6.44 -17.05
N GLN A 76 5.19 -7.54 -16.41
CA GLN A 76 4.45 -8.62 -17.05
C GLN A 76 3.05 -8.17 -17.50
N VAL A 77 2.29 -7.47 -16.66
CA VAL A 77 0.92 -7.04 -17.01
C VAL A 77 0.90 -5.85 -17.97
N MET A 78 1.96 -5.08 -18.05
CA MET A 78 2.06 -3.93 -18.96
C MET A 78 2.68 -4.30 -20.31
N LEU A 79 3.81 -5.03 -20.31
CA LEU A 79 4.68 -5.26 -21.48
C LEU A 79 4.80 -6.72 -21.86
N GLY A 80 4.42 -7.68 -21.00
CA GLY A 80 4.46 -9.12 -21.30
C GLY A 80 3.47 -9.50 -22.38
N GLU A 81 3.46 -10.77 -22.79
CA GLU A 81 2.50 -11.28 -23.78
C GLU A 81 1.05 -11.03 -23.31
N GLY A 82 0.25 -10.35 -24.15
CA GLY A 82 -1.11 -9.92 -23.81
C GLY A 82 -1.17 -8.80 -22.75
N GLY A 83 -0.05 -8.13 -22.48
CA GLY A 83 0.02 -6.98 -21.58
C GLY A 83 -0.71 -5.75 -22.10
N LEU A 84 -1.07 -4.85 -21.21
CA LEU A 84 -1.93 -3.69 -21.50
C LEU A 84 -1.39 -2.84 -22.66
N LEU A 85 -0.09 -2.65 -22.75
CA LEU A 85 0.57 -1.80 -23.74
C LEU A 85 1.03 -2.56 -24.99
N THR A 86 0.63 -3.83 -25.19
CA THR A 86 1.08 -4.63 -26.34
C THR A 86 0.13 -4.55 -27.54
N GLY A 87 -1.09 -4.09 -27.35
CA GLY A 87 -2.10 -3.95 -28.41
C GLY A 87 -1.82 -2.83 -29.41
N SER A 88 -2.63 -2.77 -30.47
CA SER A 88 -2.68 -1.65 -31.43
C SER A 88 -3.31 -0.39 -30.82
N GLU A 89 -4.25 -0.57 -29.90
CA GLU A 89 -4.86 0.47 -29.09
C GLU A 89 -4.31 0.40 -27.67
N THR A 90 -4.28 1.53 -26.96
CA THR A 90 -3.87 1.64 -25.56
C THR A 90 -4.77 2.62 -24.85
N PRO A 91 -4.96 2.49 -23.51
CA PRO A 91 -5.79 3.44 -22.77
C PRO A 91 -5.22 4.86 -22.84
N GLN A 92 -6.07 5.85 -22.63
CA GLN A 92 -5.61 7.24 -22.59
C GLN A 92 -4.67 7.49 -21.41
N ILE A 93 -5.00 6.90 -20.25
CA ILE A 93 -4.26 7.09 -18.99
C ILE A 93 -4.06 5.74 -18.31
N VAL A 94 -2.84 5.51 -17.81
CA VAL A 94 -2.51 4.44 -16.85
C VAL A 94 -2.14 5.07 -15.52
N ALA A 95 -2.74 4.61 -14.44
CA ALA A 95 -2.41 5.01 -13.06
C ALA A 95 -1.97 3.78 -12.27
N ASP A 96 -0.68 3.69 -11.93
CA ASP A 96 -0.16 2.54 -11.19
C ASP A 96 -0.01 2.83 -9.71
N SER A 97 -0.75 2.06 -8.89
CA SER A 97 -0.77 2.15 -7.43
C SER A 97 0.14 1.12 -6.74
N SER A 98 0.91 0.35 -7.49
CA SER A 98 1.81 -0.67 -6.95
C SER A 98 2.99 -0.07 -6.18
N THR A 99 3.56 -0.82 -5.24
CA THR A 99 4.84 -0.46 -4.60
C THR A 99 5.97 -1.16 -5.35
N VAL A 100 6.58 -0.45 -6.28
CA VAL A 100 7.62 -0.91 -7.20
C VAL A 100 8.81 0.05 -7.19
N SER A 101 9.94 -0.37 -7.78
CA SER A 101 11.11 0.50 -7.89
C SER A 101 10.86 1.66 -8.87
N PRO A 102 11.48 2.83 -8.65
CA PRO A 102 11.40 3.97 -9.57
C PRO A 102 11.85 3.60 -10.99
N GLU A 103 12.88 2.76 -11.14
CA GLU A 103 13.43 2.33 -12.42
C GLU A 103 12.42 1.50 -13.22
N ALA A 104 11.75 0.54 -12.56
CA ALA A 104 10.71 -0.26 -13.19
C ALA A 104 9.51 0.60 -13.61
N SER A 105 9.13 1.57 -12.78
CA SER A 105 8.06 2.52 -13.08
C SER A 105 8.42 3.41 -14.27
N ALA A 106 9.66 3.94 -14.32
CA ALA A 106 10.15 4.77 -15.43
C ALA A 106 10.18 4.01 -16.77
N GLU A 107 10.56 2.72 -16.75
CA GLU A 107 10.52 1.86 -17.94
C GLU A 107 9.08 1.72 -18.48
N ILE A 108 8.10 1.49 -17.60
CA ILE A 108 6.70 1.38 -17.99
C ILE A 108 6.17 2.73 -18.50
N ARG A 109 6.51 3.83 -17.82
CA ARG A 109 6.17 5.19 -18.26
C ARG A 109 6.67 5.45 -19.68
N ALA A 110 7.95 5.19 -19.96
CA ALA A 110 8.52 5.40 -21.27
C ALA A 110 7.82 4.57 -22.35
N ALA A 111 7.47 3.33 -22.04
CA ALA A 111 6.72 2.47 -22.96
C ALA A 111 5.28 2.96 -23.20
N ALA A 112 4.61 3.48 -22.18
CA ALA A 112 3.27 4.06 -22.29
C ALA A 112 3.29 5.33 -23.14
N GLU A 113 4.21 6.27 -22.84
CA GLU A 113 4.39 7.52 -23.56
C GLU A 113 4.73 7.31 -25.05
N ALA A 114 5.55 6.30 -25.37
CA ALA A 114 5.86 5.92 -26.76
C ALA A 114 4.62 5.48 -27.56
N LYS A 115 3.53 5.13 -26.87
CA LYS A 115 2.23 4.75 -27.44
C LYS A 115 1.15 5.84 -27.28
N GLY A 116 1.51 7.01 -26.77
CA GLY A 116 0.58 8.11 -26.55
C GLY A 116 -0.30 7.94 -25.30
N THR A 117 0.02 7.00 -24.43
CA THR A 117 -0.66 6.78 -23.13
C THR A 117 0.03 7.62 -22.05
N ALA A 118 -0.73 8.46 -21.36
CA ALA A 118 -0.21 9.19 -20.19
C ALA A 118 -0.07 8.23 -18.99
N PHE A 119 1.01 8.40 -18.21
CA PHE A 119 1.27 7.53 -17.06
C PHE A 119 1.38 8.33 -15.77
N LEU A 120 0.64 7.91 -14.74
CA LEU A 120 0.71 8.42 -13.38
C LEU A 120 1.20 7.33 -12.43
N ALA A 121 2.14 7.66 -11.57
CA ALA A 121 2.44 6.86 -10.39
C ALA A 121 1.51 7.32 -9.26
N THR A 122 0.66 6.41 -8.75
CA THR A 122 -0.36 6.73 -7.74
C THR A 122 -0.31 5.78 -6.53
N PRO A 123 0.87 5.57 -5.91
CA PRO A 123 0.97 4.70 -4.74
C PRO A 123 0.11 5.22 -3.59
N VAL A 124 -0.33 4.28 -2.75
CA VAL A 124 -1.29 4.52 -1.69
C VAL A 124 -0.71 4.24 -0.30
N SER A 125 -1.23 4.91 0.73
CA SER A 125 -0.91 4.67 2.14
C SER A 125 -2.16 4.23 2.90
N GLY A 126 -2.10 3.03 3.45
CA GLY A 126 -3.15 2.37 4.21
C GLY A 126 -3.13 0.85 4.00
N ASN A 127 -4.06 0.17 4.65
CA ASN A 127 -4.32 -1.26 4.53
C ASN A 127 -5.80 -1.48 4.11
N PRO A 128 -6.27 -2.72 3.90
CA PRO A 128 -7.67 -2.96 3.51
C PRO A 128 -8.71 -2.33 4.44
N ALA A 129 -8.49 -2.35 5.75
CA ALA A 129 -9.42 -1.75 6.72
C ALA A 129 -9.43 -0.21 6.61
N VAL A 130 -8.26 0.40 6.39
CA VAL A 130 -8.12 1.86 6.15
C VAL A 130 -8.84 2.28 4.87
N ILE A 131 -8.82 1.45 3.80
CA ILE A 131 -9.60 1.71 2.58
C ILE A 131 -11.09 1.63 2.87
N ALA A 132 -11.55 0.55 3.53
CA ALA A 132 -12.95 0.37 3.88
C ALA A 132 -13.49 1.54 4.72
N ALA A 133 -12.66 2.05 5.64
CA ALA A 133 -12.97 3.23 6.46
C ALA A 133 -12.91 4.58 5.71
N GLY A 134 -12.54 4.60 4.42
CA GLY A 134 -12.38 5.83 3.66
C GLY A 134 -11.21 6.72 4.11
N LYS A 135 -10.24 6.17 4.82
CA LYS A 135 -9.11 6.92 5.42
C LYS A 135 -7.79 6.76 4.64
N LEU A 136 -7.82 6.13 3.45
CA LEU A 136 -6.64 5.98 2.58
C LEU A 136 -6.13 7.33 2.08
N THR A 137 -4.83 7.42 1.81
CA THR A 137 -4.24 8.56 1.10
C THR A 137 -3.47 8.10 -0.13
N VAL A 138 -3.49 8.94 -1.18
CA VAL A 138 -2.80 8.71 -2.45
C VAL A 138 -1.71 9.76 -2.63
N ALA A 139 -0.50 9.35 -2.99
CA ALA A 139 0.49 10.27 -3.56
C ALA A 139 0.49 10.09 -5.08
N ALA A 140 0.42 11.18 -5.84
CA ALA A 140 0.38 11.12 -7.29
C ALA A 140 1.54 11.88 -7.93
N SER A 141 2.18 11.29 -8.95
CA SER A 141 3.18 11.99 -9.77
C SER A 141 3.08 11.60 -11.24
N GLY A 142 3.50 12.53 -12.10
CA GLY A 142 3.45 12.45 -13.55
C GLY A 142 2.93 13.74 -14.13
N PRO A 143 2.51 13.79 -15.40
CA PRO A 143 2.06 15.03 -16.03
C PRO A 143 0.92 15.70 -15.25
N ARG A 144 1.10 16.96 -14.87
CA ARG A 144 0.13 17.69 -14.04
C ARG A 144 -1.27 17.73 -14.66
N GLU A 145 -1.37 17.98 -15.95
CA GLU A 145 -2.65 18.00 -16.66
C GLU A 145 -3.36 16.64 -16.65
N THR A 146 -2.58 15.53 -16.66
CA THR A 146 -3.14 14.18 -16.55
C THR A 146 -3.66 13.94 -15.15
N PHE A 147 -2.93 14.37 -14.12
CA PHE A 147 -3.39 14.27 -12.73
C PHE A 147 -4.71 15.01 -12.54
N GLU A 148 -4.84 16.24 -12.99
CA GLU A 148 -6.05 17.07 -12.87
C GLU A 148 -7.29 16.43 -13.53
N LYS A 149 -7.10 15.63 -14.58
CA LYS A 149 -8.19 14.88 -15.23
C LYS A 149 -8.73 13.72 -14.41
N VAL A 150 -7.93 13.15 -13.51
CA VAL A 150 -8.29 11.94 -12.75
C VAL A 150 -8.30 12.17 -11.23
N GLU A 151 -8.06 13.38 -10.77
CA GLU A 151 -8.00 13.72 -9.35
C GLU A 151 -9.27 13.30 -8.62
N SER A 152 -10.45 13.62 -9.17
CA SER A 152 -11.75 13.24 -8.62
C SER A 152 -11.96 11.71 -8.56
N VAL A 153 -11.39 10.95 -9.51
CA VAL A 153 -11.42 9.49 -9.46
C VAL A 153 -10.51 8.96 -8.35
N LEU A 154 -9.33 9.57 -8.17
CA LEU A 154 -8.41 9.20 -7.09
C LEU A 154 -8.97 9.53 -5.70
N GLU A 155 -9.75 10.61 -5.55
CA GLU A 155 -10.42 11.00 -4.31
C GLU A 155 -11.44 9.96 -3.82
N VAL A 156 -11.98 9.14 -4.72
CA VAL A 156 -12.86 8.01 -4.36
C VAL A 156 -12.16 7.02 -3.43
N PHE A 157 -10.83 6.90 -3.51
CA PHE A 157 -10.08 5.91 -2.72
C PHE A 157 -10.00 6.22 -1.23
N GLY A 158 -10.14 7.48 -0.82
CA GLY A 158 -10.04 7.80 0.59
C GLY A 158 -10.07 9.29 0.93
N ARG A 159 -9.36 9.67 1.98
CA ARG A 159 -9.47 11.00 2.58
C ARG A 159 -8.63 12.09 1.91
N GLY A 160 -7.75 11.73 0.97
CA GLY A 160 -6.95 12.74 0.31
C GLY A 160 -6.00 12.22 -0.76
N VAL A 161 -5.77 13.09 -1.73
CA VAL A 161 -4.84 12.89 -2.83
C VAL A 161 -3.83 14.04 -2.80
N THR A 162 -2.54 13.71 -2.90
CA THR A 162 -1.48 14.72 -2.93
C THR A 162 -0.69 14.57 -4.22
N TYR A 163 -0.72 15.58 -5.07
CA TYR A 163 0.21 15.67 -6.19
C TYR A 163 1.60 16.08 -5.68
N VAL A 164 2.60 15.24 -5.93
CA VAL A 164 3.95 15.42 -5.40
C VAL A 164 5.00 15.80 -6.44
N GLY A 165 4.60 15.92 -7.72
CA GLY A 165 5.48 16.39 -8.80
C GLY A 165 5.47 15.51 -10.04
N GLU A 166 6.42 15.74 -10.92
CA GLU A 166 6.59 15.03 -12.19
C GLU A 166 7.33 13.68 -12.01
N GLY A 167 7.31 12.85 -13.04
CA GLY A 167 8.07 11.60 -13.11
C GLY A 167 7.71 10.59 -11.99
N GLU A 168 8.74 10.02 -11.34
CA GLU A 168 8.59 8.91 -10.39
C GLU A 168 8.65 9.33 -8.91
N VAL A 169 8.52 10.64 -8.60
CA VAL A 169 8.70 11.13 -7.23
C VAL A 169 7.67 10.57 -6.24
N ALA A 170 6.47 10.19 -6.70
CA ALA A 170 5.50 9.51 -5.83
C ALA A 170 6.01 8.13 -5.36
N ARG A 171 6.83 7.44 -6.16
CA ARG A 171 7.47 6.18 -5.74
C ARG A 171 8.43 6.42 -4.58
N LEU A 172 9.24 7.49 -4.68
CA LEU A 172 10.14 7.87 -3.59
C LEU A 172 9.36 8.25 -2.33
N VAL A 173 8.28 9.02 -2.47
CA VAL A 173 7.39 9.37 -1.35
C VAL A 173 6.85 8.10 -0.68
N LYS A 174 6.36 7.13 -1.47
CA LYS A 174 5.84 5.86 -0.93
C LYS A 174 6.93 5.04 -0.23
N ILE A 175 8.11 4.94 -0.82
CA ILE A 175 9.25 4.22 -0.23
C ILE A 175 9.66 4.88 1.08
N ALA A 176 9.84 6.20 1.10
CA ALA A 176 10.19 6.96 2.32
C ALA A 176 9.13 6.76 3.42
N HIS A 177 7.84 6.85 3.06
CA HIS A 177 6.73 6.58 3.97
C HIS A 177 6.80 5.17 4.58
N ASN A 178 7.08 4.13 3.77
CA ASN A 178 7.11 2.76 4.28
C ASN A 178 8.35 2.45 5.11
N VAL A 179 9.50 3.07 4.79
CA VAL A 179 10.67 3.03 5.69
C VAL A 179 10.35 3.67 7.04
N PHE A 180 9.70 4.85 7.03
CA PHE A 180 9.25 5.52 8.26
C PHE A 180 8.26 4.64 9.05
N LEU A 181 7.29 4.01 8.35
CA LEU A 181 6.34 3.08 8.95
C LEU A 181 7.07 1.94 9.70
N GLY A 182 8.08 1.34 9.08
CA GLY A 182 8.86 0.26 9.69
C GLY A 182 9.66 0.73 10.91
N VAL A 183 10.29 1.91 10.84
CA VAL A 183 11.01 2.52 11.97
C VAL A 183 10.04 2.82 13.13
N VAL A 184 8.88 3.41 12.83
CA VAL A 184 7.85 3.69 13.84
C VAL A 184 7.36 2.40 14.50
N THR A 185 7.15 1.32 13.73
CA THR A 185 6.71 0.04 14.29
C THR A 185 7.73 -0.55 15.23
N GLN A 186 9.02 -0.51 14.87
CA GLN A 186 10.08 -0.99 15.75
C GLN A 186 10.15 -0.14 17.03
N SER A 187 10.14 1.19 16.90
CA SER A 187 10.14 2.09 18.05
C SER A 187 8.91 1.87 18.95
N LEU A 188 7.73 1.73 18.35
CA LEU A 188 6.48 1.45 19.08
C LEU A 188 6.57 0.12 19.84
N SER A 189 7.17 -0.91 19.24
CA SER A 189 7.40 -2.20 19.90
C SER A 189 8.34 -2.04 21.11
N GLU A 190 9.42 -1.30 20.98
CA GLU A 190 10.40 -1.07 22.05
C GLU A 190 9.78 -0.33 23.24
N ILE A 191 9.09 0.80 23.00
CA ILE A 191 8.51 1.59 24.09
C ILE A 191 7.31 0.89 24.75
N THR A 192 6.56 0.07 24.00
CA THR A 192 5.45 -0.75 24.53
C THR A 192 5.99 -1.83 25.49
N VAL A 193 7.05 -2.54 25.08
CA VAL A 193 7.73 -3.52 25.94
C VAL A 193 8.38 -2.87 27.16
N LEU A 194 8.97 -1.68 27.01
CA LEU A 194 9.51 -0.90 28.13
C LEU A 194 8.42 -0.58 29.15
N ALA A 195 7.27 -0.09 28.70
CA ALA A 195 6.13 0.26 29.57
C ALA A 195 5.61 -0.99 30.30
N GLU A 196 5.40 -2.12 29.61
CA GLU A 196 4.95 -3.37 30.20
C GLU A 196 5.93 -3.93 31.21
N LYS A 197 7.23 -3.89 30.90
CA LYS A 197 8.29 -4.29 31.85
C LYS A 197 8.32 -3.39 33.10
N GLY A 198 7.91 -2.11 32.95
CA GLY A 198 7.73 -1.16 34.03
C GLY A 198 6.42 -1.30 34.81
N GLY A 199 5.56 -2.27 34.47
CA GLY A 199 4.30 -2.54 35.17
C GLY A 199 3.07 -1.81 34.62
N VAL A 200 3.18 -1.17 33.45
CA VAL A 200 2.05 -0.52 32.75
C VAL A 200 1.49 -1.48 31.71
N SER A 201 0.16 -1.72 31.67
CA SER A 201 -0.44 -2.55 30.64
C SER A 201 -0.25 -1.93 29.25
N ARG A 202 -0.17 -2.77 28.20
CA ARG A 202 -0.07 -2.29 26.81
C ARG A 202 -1.28 -1.45 26.43
N GLU A 203 -2.47 -1.87 26.85
CA GLU A 203 -3.70 -1.08 26.64
C GLU A 203 -3.59 0.34 27.22
N ALA A 204 -3.25 0.48 28.49
CA ALA A 204 -3.13 1.79 29.13
C ALA A 204 -2.07 2.67 28.48
N PHE A 205 -0.91 2.08 28.15
CA PHE A 205 0.16 2.82 27.48
C PHE A 205 -0.24 3.27 26.07
N LEU A 206 -0.82 2.37 25.25
CA LEU A 206 -1.20 2.71 23.87
C LEU A 206 -2.42 3.63 23.82
N THR A 207 -3.34 3.56 24.77
CA THR A 207 -4.42 4.55 24.91
C THR A 207 -3.83 5.94 25.16
N PHE A 208 -2.95 6.08 26.15
CA PHE A 208 -2.27 7.36 26.40
C PHE A 208 -1.48 7.86 25.17
N LEU A 209 -0.74 6.98 24.50
CA LEU A 209 0.01 7.35 23.31
C LEU A 209 -0.90 7.88 22.20
N ASN A 210 -2.01 7.20 21.96
CA ASN A 210 -2.97 7.55 20.90
C ASN A 210 -3.68 8.89 21.18
N ASP A 211 -3.94 9.19 22.45
CA ASP A 211 -4.55 10.48 22.87
C ASP A 211 -3.51 11.62 22.91
N SER A 212 -2.23 11.31 22.87
CA SER A 212 -1.15 12.28 22.91
C SER A 212 -0.85 12.86 21.53
N VAL A 213 0.06 13.86 21.49
CA VAL A 213 0.58 14.45 20.25
C VAL A 213 1.32 13.44 19.34
N MET A 214 1.64 12.24 19.85
CA MET A 214 2.30 11.17 19.10
C MET A 214 1.30 10.18 18.48
N GLY A 215 0.01 10.32 18.77
CA GLY A 215 -1.06 9.52 18.17
C GLY A 215 -1.20 9.76 16.67
N SER A 216 -1.52 8.72 15.95
CA SER A 216 -1.75 8.74 14.50
C SER A 216 -2.75 7.66 14.10
N VAL A 217 -3.34 7.76 12.90
CA VAL A 217 -4.17 6.68 12.35
C VAL A 217 -3.45 5.33 12.42
N PHE A 218 -2.12 5.34 12.18
CA PHE A 218 -1.32 4.11 12.24
C PHE A 218 -1.24 3.53 13.64
N THR A 219 -0.91 4.34 14.66
CA THR A 219 -0.78 3.88 16.05
C THR A 219 -2.12 3.38 16.58
N HIS A 220 -3.24 4.04 16.23
CA HIS A 220 -4.58 3.60 16.58
C HIS A 220 -4.88 2.21 16.01
N TYR A 221 -4.81 2.02 14.68
CA TYR A 221 -5.22 0.74 14.11
C TYR A 221 -4.24 -0.42 14.40
N LYS A 222 -3.00 -0.12 14.85
CA LYS A 222 -2.05 -1.14 15.30
C LYS A 222 -2.19 -1.52 16.77
N SER A 223 -2.81 -0.69 17.59
CA SER A 223 -2.97 -0.95 19.02
C SER A 223 -3.64 -2.30 19.33
N PRO A 224 -4.76 -2.71 18.69
CA PRO A 224 -5.36 -4.02 18.96
C PRO A 224 -4.40 -5.18 18.72
N ALA A 225 -3.59 -5.12 17.66
CA ALA A 225 -2.60 -6.16 17.37
C ALA A 225 -1.52 -6.27 18.46
N LEU A 226 -1.03 -5.15 18.97
CA LEU A 226 0.00 -5.11 20.01
C LEU A 226 -0.56 -5.51 21.39
N VAL A 227 -1.78 -5.10 21.71
CA VAL A 227 -2.44 -5.40 23.00
C VAL A 227 -2.89 -6.86 23.08
N ASN A 228 -3.56 -7.34 22.04
CA ASN A 228 -4.18 -8.66 22.04
C ASN A 228 -3.32 -9.73 21.38
N LEU A 229 -2.16 -9.35 20.82
CA LEU A 229 -1.24 -10.26 20.11
C LEU A 229 -1.91 -10.96 18.92
N ASP A 230 -2.87 -10.29 18.28
CA ASP A 230 -3.48 -10.74 17.03
C ASP A 230 -2.64 -10.19 15.85
N PHE A 231 -1.88 -11.08 15.24
CA PHE A 231 -1.00 -10.75 14.12
C PHE A 231 -1.55 -11.24 12.78
N THR A 232 -2.87 -11.22 12.63
CA THR A 232 -3.52 -11.41 11.32
C THR A 232 -2.91 -10.41 10.31
N PRO A 233 -2.37 -10.90 9.17
CA PRO A 233 -1.51 -10.08 8.34
C PRO A 233 -2.27 -8.98 7.60
N THR A 234 -1.95 -7.73 7.90
CA THR A 234 -2.29 -6.57 7.08
C THR A 234 -1.12 -6.21 6.15
N PHE A 235 0.10 -6.35 6.62
CA PHE A 235 1.36 -6.16 5.90
C PHE A 235 2.41 -7.10 6.50
N THR A 236 2.99 -7.99 5.67
CA THR A 236 3.89 -9.03 6.17
C THR A 236 5.33 -8.57 6.31
N MET A 237 6.12 -9.29 7.11
CA MET A 237 7.54 -9.01 7.33
C MET A 237 8.36 -8.99 6.02
N PRO A 238 8.20 -9.95 5.07
CA PRO A 238 8.91 -9.89 3.79
C PRO A 238 8.58 -8.65 2.95
N LEU A 239 7.34 -8.15 3.00
CA LEU A 239 6.96 -6.93 2.30
C LEU A 239 7.62 -5.71 2.93
N LEU A 240 7.69 -5.64 4.27
CA LEU A 240 8.39 -4.57 4.97
C LEU A 240 9.90 -4.60 4.66
N LEU A 241 10.52 -5.79 4.67
CA LEU A 241 11.93 -5.94 4.33
C LEU A 241 12.24 -5.45 2.91
N LYS A 242 11.39 -5.82 1.93
CA LYS A 242 11.49 -5.31 0.56
C LYS A 242 11.45 -3.78 0.51
N ASP A 243 10.56 -3.15 1.28
CA ASP A 243 10.42 -1.69 1.28
C ASP A 243 11.63 -1.01 1.94
N PHE A 244 12.22 -1.61 2.97
CA PHE A 244 13.51 -1.15 3.51
C PHE A 244 14.63 -1.27 2.47
N ASP A 245 14.69 -2.37 1.73
CA ASP A 245 15.72 -2.56 0.70
C ASP A 245 15.60 -1.50 -0.41
N LEU A 246 14.38 -1.21 -0.86
CA LEU A 246 14.12 -0.11 -1.82
C LEU A 246 14.53 1.25 -1.24
N GLY A 247 14.20 1.51 0.03
CA GLY A 247 14.53 2.78 0.68
C GLY A 247 16.02 2.98 0.88
N LEU A 248 16.76 1.96 1.30
CA LEU A 248 18.21 2.03 1.48
C LEU A 248 18.94 2.12 0.14
N ALA A 249 18.45 1.47 -0.92
CA ALA A 249 18.97 1.64 -2.26
C ALA A 249 18.78 3.08 -2.77
N ALA A 250 17.59 3.65 -2.61
CA ALA A 250 17.31 5.04 -2.95
C ALA A 250 18.18 6.02 -2.13
N SER A 251 18.33 5.78 -0.82
CA SER A 251 19.18 6.62 0.04
C SER A 251 20.65 6.60 -0.40
N SER A 252 21.15 5.42 -0.77
CA SER A 252 22.52 5.25 -1.28
C SER A 252 22.72 6.03 -2.59
N SER A 253 21.78 5.93 -3.53
CA SER A 253 21.87 6.64 -4.82
C SER A 253 21.82 8.17 -4.67
N LEU A 254 21.10 8.65 -3.64
CA LEU A 254 20.94 10.08 -3.36
C LEU A 254 21.96 10.62 -2.35
N GLY A 255 22.85 9.77 -1.81
CA GLY A 255 23.85 10.17 -0.80
C GLY A 255 23.25 10.57 0.54
N VAL A 256 22.05 10.06 0.92
CA VAL A 256 21.37 10.38 2.18
C VAL A 256 21.67 9.31 3.23
N PRO A 257 22.37 9.63 4.35
CA PRO A 257 22.62 8.65 5.41
C PRO A 257 21.34 8.31 6.19
N MET A 258 21.04 7.02 6.36
CA MET A 258 19.86 6.52 7.07
C MET A 258 20.22 5.47 8.15
N PRO A 259 20.97 5.85 9.21
CA PRO A 259 21.46 4.90 10.21
C PRO A 259 20.33 4.20 11.00
N VAL A 260 19.27 4.91 11.37
CA VAL A 260 18.11 4.34 12.09
C VAL A 260 17.39 3.33 11.23
N ALA A 261 17.10 3.66 9.97
CA ALA A 261 16.46 2.73 9.02
C ALA A 261 17.33 1.50 8.76
N SER A 262 18.65 1.67 8.65
CA SER A 262 19.61 0.56 8.48
C SER A 262 19.59 -0.39 9.67
N ALA A 263 19.60 0.12 10.89
CA ALA A 263 19.49 -0.69 12.10
C ALA A 263 18.14 -1.43 12.17
N THR A 264 17.03 -0.74 11.92
CA THR A 264 15.70 -1.32 11.90
C THR A 264 15.58 -2.42 10.84
N ARG A 265 16.13 -2.19 9.64
CA ARG A 265 16.16 -3.19 8.57
C ARG A 265 16.82 -4.51 9.01
N GLN A 266 17.89 -4.45 9.82
CA GLN A 266 18.55 -5.66 10.33
C GLN A 266 17.64 -6.45 11.29
N ILE A 267 16.87 -5.76 12.13
CA ILE A 267 15.90 -6.39 13.03
C ILE A 267 14.77 -7.06 12.22
N VAL A 268 14.26 -6.36 11.21
CA VAL A 268 13.25 -6.91 10.28
C VAL A 268 13.78 -8.13 9.52
N ALA A 269 15.04 -8.08 9.06
CA ALA A 269 15.68 -9.22 8.39
C ALA A 269 15.87 -10.41 9.34
N GLN A 270 16.22 -10.18 10.61
CA GLN A 270 16.29 -11.21 11.64
C GLN A 270 14.91 -11.87 11.86
N ALA A 271 13.84 -11.06 11.96
CA ALA A 271 12.47 -11.54 12.10
C ALA A 271 12.05 -12.44 10.93
N ALA A 272 12.27 -11.97 9.70
CA ALA A 272 11.96 -12.74 8.49
C ALA A 272 12.79 -14.05 8.43
N GLY A 273 14.09 -13.98 8.73
CA GLY A 273 15.00 -15.13 8.75
C GLY A 273 14.67 -16.15 9.84
N SER A 274 13.97 -15.74 10.90
CA SER A 274 13.49 -16.63 11.97
C SER A 274 12.14 -17.30 11.65
N GLY A 275 11.62 -17.10 10.42
CA GLY A 275 10.39 -17.76 9.96
C GLY A 275 9.12 -16.89 10.08
N ASN A 276 9.19 -15.66 10.56
CA ASN A 276 8.06 -14.73 10.61
C ASN A 276 7.75 -14.17 9.21
N THR A 277 7.15 -14.99 8.34
CA THR A 277 6.89 -14.61 6.95
C THR A 277 5.42 -14.39 6.64
N GLU A 278 4.52 -15.03 7.39
CA GLU A 278 3.08 -15.04 7.11
C GLU A 278 2.27 -14.13 8.04
N GLU A 279 2.84 -13.76 9.19
CA GLU A 279 2.19 -12.88 10.16
C GLU A 279 2.42 -11.40 9.85
N ASP A 280 1.65 -10.55 10.54
CA ASP A 280 1.79 -9.09 10.46
C ASP A 280 3.14 -8.61 11.02
N PHE A 281 3.69 -7.56 10.43
CA PHE A 281 4.98 -6.99 10.87
C PHE A 281 4.95 -6.43 12.31
N ALA A 282 3.79 -6.26 12.94
CA ALA A 282 3.66 -5.94 14.36
C ALA A 282 4.26 -7.04 15.27
N THR A 283 4.53 -8.25 14.74
CA THR A 283 5.28 -9.31 15.46
C THR A 283 6.69 -8.89 15.88
N LEU A 284 7.21 -7.75 15.41
CA LEU A 284 8.45 -7.15 15.93
C LEU A 284 8.44 -6.99 17.45
N ILE A 285 7.27 -6.77 18.07
CA ILE A 285 7.15 -6.71 19.53
C ILE A 285 7.61 -8.01 20.22
N ARG A 286 7.41 -9.19 19.61
CA ARG A 286 7.86 -10.47 20.16
C ARG A 286 9.39 -10.55 20.26
N ILE A 287 10.10 -9.98 19.28
CA ILE A 287 11.57 -9.96 19.27
C ILE A 287 12.09 -9.10 20.41
N VAL A 288 11.50 -7.92 20.57
CA VAL A 288 11.87 -6.97 21.65
C VAL A 288 11.57 -7.62 23.02
N ALA A 289 10.40 -8.19 23.19
CA ALA A 289 9.99 -8.85 24.44
C ALA A 289 10.91 -10.02 24.80
N ALA A 290 11.24 -10.88 23.83
CA ALA A 290 12.18 -11.98 24.03
C ALA A 290 13.56 -11.48 24.47
N GLY A 291 14.08 -10.40 23.84
CA GLY A 291 15.33 -9.76 24.23
C GLY A 291 15.29 -9.16 25.63
N ALA A 292 14.12 -8.75 26.11
CA ALA A 292 13.89 -8.23 27.46
C ALA A 292 13.58 -9.33 28.50
N GLY A 293 13.51 -10.60 28.10
CA GLY A 293 13.07 -11.69 28.97
C GLY A 293 11.64 -11.53 29.47
N LEU A 294 10.76 -10.96 28.62
CA LEU A 294 9.34 -10.74 28.90
C LEU A 294 8.50 -11.72 28.10
N GLU A 295 7.63 -12.47 28.76
CA GLU A 295 6.62 -13.32 28.12
C GLU A 295 5.34 -12.49 27.90
N LEU A 296 5.03 -12.20 26.64
CA LEU A 296 3.81 -11.47 26.29
C LEU A 296 2.57 -12.38 26.41
N LYS A 297 1.50 -11.86 26.98
CA LYS A 297 0.18 -12.50 27.03
C LYS A 297 -0.87 -11.55 26.47
N SER A 298 -1.86 -12.08 25.74
CA SER A 298 -2.99 -11.26 25.28
C SER A 298 -3.66 -10.59 26.47
N GLU A 299 -3.96 -9.30 26.36
CA GLU A 299 -4.71 -8.58 27.40
C GLU A 299 -6.24 -8.74 27.22
N ASN A 300 -6.68 -9.32 26.09
CA ASN A 300 -8.09 -9.53 25.74
C ASN A 300 -8.92 -8.26 25.89
N SER A 301 -8.34 -7.12 25.52
CA SER A 301 -8.92 -5.80 25.61
C SER A 301 -9.81 -5.50 24.41
N SER A 302 -10.80 -4.64 24.61
CA SER A 302 -11.66 -4.08 23.56
C SER A 302 -11.13 -2.74 23.00
N ILE A 303 -9.82 -2.49 23.10
CA ILE A 303 -9.20 -1.29 22.55
C ILE A 303 -9.58 -1.09 21.08
N THR A 304 -10.03 0.13 20.74
CA THR A 304 -10.46 0.47 19.38
C THR A 304 -9.28 0.61 18.41
N ASP A 305 -9.52 0.28 17.14
CA ASP A 305 -8.59 0.53 16.04
C ASP A 305 -8.67 1.95 15.48
N GLY A 306 -9.62 2.78 15.97
CA GLY A 306 -9.83 4.15 15.51
C GLY A 306 -10.29 4.27 14.04
N LEU A 307 -10.72 3.18 13.41
CA LEU A 307 -11.20 3.18 12.02
C LEU A 307 -12.71 3.30 11.91
N GLY A 308 -13.47 3.11 13.00
CA GLY A 308 -14.92 3.33 13.04
C GLY A 308 -15.30 4.76 12.63
N ALA A 309 -16.56 4.97 12.25
CA ALA A 309 -17.11 6.30 12.02
C ALA A 309 -17.06 7.09 13.35
N GLU A 310 -16.53 8.31 13.31
CA GLU A 310 -16.64 9.29 14.39
C GLU A 310 -18.08 9.79 14.52
#